data_2475b6de7388f625e00df1fecf21f4ee
#
_entry.id   2475b6de7388f625e00df1fecf21f4ee
#
_cell.length_a   1.000
_cell.length_b   1.000
_cell.length_c   1.000
_cell.angle_alpha   90.00
_cell.angle_beta   90.00
_cell.angle_gamma   90.00
#
_symmetry.space_group_name_H-M   'P 1'
#
loop_
_entity.id
_entity.type
_entity.pdbx_description
1 polymer ?
#
loop_
_entity_poly.entity_id
_entity_poly.type
_entity_poly.pdbx_seq_one_letter_code
_entity_poly.pdbx_strand_id
1 'polypeptide(L)'
;PDTIFDIQIKRLHEYKRQQLNALYIIDKYLEIKAGKIPAAPVTAIFGAKAAPAYVIAKDIIHLILCLQEIINNDPEVSPYLKVVMVENYNVTKAEKLIPACDISEQISLASKEASGTGNMKFMLNGAVTLGTEDGANVEIHELVGNDNIFVFGASSDEVIEHYAKADYVARDFYEKNPAIKAAIDFITSEEVLKVGQKENLERLQHEIISKDWFMTLLDFDSYKEKKEEALRAYADQKAWAKKTLVNIAKAGYFSSDRTIEEYNRDIWHLTPEK
;
A
#
# COMPACT_ATOMS: atom_id res chain seq x y z
N PRO A 1 -8.21 -19.33 -5.19
CA PRO A 1 -7.14 -19.28 -6.19
C PRO A 1 -7.46 -18.29 -7.33
N ASP A 2 -8.72 -17.84 -7.46
CA ASP A 2 -9.18 -17.02 -8.59
C ASP A 2 -9.32 -15.54 -8.20
N THR A 3 -8.43 -15.02 -7.36
CA THR A 3 -8.42 -13.63 -6.88
C THR A 3 -7.02 -13.04 -6.99
N ILE A 4 -6.91 -11.75 -7.22
CA ILE A 4 -5.65 -11.02 -7.16
C ILE A 4 -5.27 -10.82 -5.69
N PHE A 5 -4.09 -11.27 -5.28
CA PHE A 5 -3.57 -11.03 -3.95
C PHE A 5 -2.81 -9.70 -3.90
N ASP A 6 -3.48 -8.70 -3.36
CA ASP A 6 -2.97 -7.35 -3.12
C ASP A 6 -2.50 -7.26 -1.66
N ILE A 7 -1.19 -7.17 -1.43
CA ILE A 7 -0.62 -7.39 -0.10
C ILE A 7 0.16 -6.18 0.41
N GLN A 8 -0.23 -5.72 1.61
CA GLN A 8 0.46 -4.69 2.37
C GLN A 8 0.82 -5.20 3.76
N ILE A 9 1.98 -5.84 3.89
CA ILE A 9 2.47 -6.40 5.15
C ILE A 9 3.74 -5.68 5.63
N LYS A 10 3.59 -4.88 6.67
CA LYS A 10 4.64 -4.05 7.28
C LYS A 10 4.15 -3.48 8.61
N ARG A 11 5.05 -3.01 9.47
CA ARG A 11 4.65 -2.27 10.68
C ARG A 11 3.70 -1.15 10.31
N LEU A 12 2.66 -0.94 11.10
CA LEU A 12 1.76 0.17 10.88
C LEU A 12 2.42 1.47 11.31
N HIS A 13 2.46 2.40 10.37
CA HIS A 13 2.90 3.76 10.58
C HIS A 13 2.21 4.67 9.56
N GLU A 14 1.80 5.86 9.96
CA GLU A 14 1.06 6.78 9.07
C GLU A 14 1.81 7.09 7.78
N TYR A 15 3.16 7.21 7.80
CA TYR A 15 3.93 7.48 6.58
C TYR A 15 3.93 6.31 5.58
N LYS A 16 3.67 5.06 6.03
CA LYS A 16 3.52 3.88 5.15
C LYS A 16 2.14 3.81 4.49
N ARG A 17 1.26 4.67 4.91
CA ARG A 17 -0.05 5.00 4.34
C ARG A 17 -0.99 3.80 4.16
N GLN A 18 -1.05 2.87 5.14
CA GLN A 18 -2.09 1.85 5.16
C GLN A 18 -3.50 2.46 5.14
N GLN A 19 -3.68 3.66 5.68
CA GLN A 19 -4.91 4.44 5.58
C GLN A 19 -5.27 4.81 4.13
N LEU A 20 -4.30 5.07 3.24
CA LEU A 20 -4.56 5.32 1.83
C LEU A 20 -5.17 4.09 1.15
N ASN A 21 -4.62 2.90 1.41
CA ASN A 21 -5.17 1.65 0.91
C ASN A 21 -6.55 1.36 1.51
N ALA A 22 -6.76 1.64 2.80
CA ALA A 22 -8.07 1.50 3.44
C ALA A 22 -9.13 2.44 2.81
N LEU A 23 -8.79 3.70 2.52
CA LEU A 23 -9.68 4.64 1.82
C LEU A 23 -10.02 4.16 0.41
N TYR A 24 -9.04 3.62 -0.34
CA TYR A 24 -9.29 3.01 -1.64
C TYR A 24 -10.26 1.82 -1.54
N ILE A 25 -10.08 0.96 -0.53
CA ILE A 25 -10.97 -0.19 -0.30
C ILE A 25 -12.40 0.27 -0.01
N ILE A 26 -12.58 1.33 0.77
CA ILE A 26 -13.90 1.93 1.00
C ILE A 26 -14.50 2.45 -0.31
N ASP A 27 -13.73 3.20 -1.08
CA ASP A 27 -14.18 3.72 -2.38
C ASP A 27 -14.58 2.58 -3.33
N LYS A 28 -13.79 1.51 -3.38
CA LYS A 28 -14.09 0.31 -4.17
C LYS A 28 -15.35 -0.41 -3.67
N TYR A 29 -15.54 -0.53 -2.35
CA TYR A 29 -16.76 -1.06 -1.77
C TYR A 29 -17.99 -0.27 -2.22
N LEU A 30 -17.94 1.06 -2.13
CA LEU A 30 -19.02 1.94 -2.55
C LEU A 30 -19.27 1.85 -4.07
N GLU A 31 -18.22 1.73 -4.89
CA GLU A 31 -18.35 1.53 -6.33
C GLU A 31 -19.06 0.20 -6.67
N ILE A 32 -18.72 -0.90 -5.99
CA ILE A 32 -19.37 -2.20 -6.18
C ILE A 32 -20.85 -2.12 -5.77
N LYS A 33 -21.15 -1.49 -4.62
CA LYS A 33 -22.53 -1.25 -4.18
C LYS A 33 -23.33 -0.40 -5.19
N ALA A 34 -22.65 0.46 -5.93
CA ALA A 34 -23.24 1.24 -7.03
C ALA A 34 -23.30 0.48 -8.38
N GLY A 35 -22.93 -0.81 -8.39
CA GLY A 35 -22.98 -1.68 -9.58
C GLY A 35 -21.75 -1.66 -10.46
N LYS A 36 -20.66 -1.03 -10.05
CA LYS A 36 -19.39 -1.04 -10.78
C LYS A 36 -18.55 -2.27 -10.38
N ILE A 37 -18.78 -3.38 -11.05
CA ILE A 37 -18.10 -4.65 -10.76
C ILE A 37 -16.69 -4.65 -11.34
N PRO A 38 -15.64 -5.01 -10.54
CA PRO A 38 -14.28 -5.14 -11.05
C PRO A 38 -14.15 -6.33 -12.01
N ALA A 39 -13.18 -6.25 -12.93
CA ALA A 39 -12.93 -7.29 -13.93
C ALA A 39 -12.44 -8.63 -13.32
N ALA A 40 -11.80 -8.58 -12.18
CA ALA A 40 -11.35 -9.75 -11.42
C ALA A 40 -11.54 -9.51 -9.92
N PRO A 41 -11.79 -10.58 -9.13
CA PRO A 41 -11.84 -10.46 -7.68
C PRO A 41 -10.48 -10.04 -7.10
N VAL A 42 -10.51 -9.25 -6.03
CA VAL A 42 -9.33 -8.78 -5.30
C VAL A 42 -9.43 -9.19 -3.83
N THR A 43 -8.37 -9.72 -3.29
CA THR A 43 -8.21 -9.93 -1.85
C THR A 43 -7.11 -9.02 -1.32
N ALA A 44 -7.50 -7.96 -0.63
CA ALA A 44 -6.58 -7.05 0.04
C ALA A 44 -6.13 -7.68 1.36
N ILE A 45 -4.84 -7.95 1.49
CA ILE A 45 -4.26 -8.61 2.66
C ILE A 45 -3.36 -7.62 3.39
N PHE A 46 -3.73 -7.32 4.63
CA PHE A 46 -2.92 -6.52 5.55
C PHE A 46 -2.25 -7.40 6.59
N GLY A 47 -1.04 -7.04 6.96
CA GLY A 47 -0.37 -7.60 8.12
C GLY A 47 0.42 -6.49 8.80
N ALA A 48 0.04 -6.13 10.02
CA ALA A 48 0.65 -5.01 10.72
C ALA A 48 0.63 -5.20 12.24
N LYS A 49 1.53 -4.47 12.89
CA LYS A 49 1.55 -4.26 14.34
C LYS A 49 1.83 -2.79 14.60
N ALA A 50 1.10 -2.19 15.54
CA ALA A 50 1.33 -0.83 16.00
C ALA A 50 2.06 -0.84 17.35
N ALA A 51 2.86 0.20 17.60
CA ALA A 51 3.40 0.43 18.93
C ALA A 51 2.24 0.71 19.92
N PRO A 52 2.31 0.23 21.16
CA PRO A 52 1.21 0.36 22.13
C PRO A 52 0.73 1.80 22.36
N ALA A 53 1.64 2.77 22.34
CA ALA A 53 1.33 4.19 22.55
C ALA A 53 0.88 4.93 21.27
N TYR A 54 0.99 4.29 20.09
CA TYR A 54 0.65 4.92 18.81
C TYR A 54 -0.86 4.79 18.52
N VAL A 55 -1.64 5.71 19.06
CA VAL A 55 -3.11 5.66 19.07
C VAL A 55 -3.66 5.63 17.63
N ILE A 56 -3.28 6.57 16.77
CA ILE A 56 -3.78 6.63 15.38
C ILE A 56 -3.43 5.38 14.59
N ALA A 57 -2.26 4.80 14.79
CA ALA A 57 -1.90 3.53 14.15
C ALA A 57 -2.85 2.39 14.56
N LYS A 58 -3.27 2.36 15.83
CA LYS A 58 -4.27 1.38 16.30
C LYS A 58 -5.66 1.66 15.73
N ASP A 59 -6.02 2.93 15.54
CA ASP A 59 -7.29 3.31 14.92
C ASP A 59 -7.33 2.90 13.44
N ILE A 60 -6.22 3.00 12.73
CA ILE A 60 -6.10 2.50 11.34
C ILE A 60 -6.28 0.97 11.30
N ILE A 61 -5.65 0.22 12.21
CA ILE A 61 -5.86 -1.23 12.31
C ILE A 61 -7.33 -1.53 12.61
N HIS A 62 -7.95 -0.77 13.51
CA HIS A 62 -9.35 -0.93 13.87
C HIS A 62 -10.27 -0.71 12.66
N LEU A 63 -10.03 0.34 11.87
CA LEU A 63 -10.77 0.57 10.62
C LEU A 63 -10.63 -0.62 9.65
N ILE A 64 -9.41 -1.15 9.45
CA ILE A 64 -9.17 -2.30 8.56
C ILE A 64 -9.95 -3.53 9.04
N LEU A 65 -10.00 -3.77 10.35
CA LEU A 65 -10.80 -4.86 10.94
C LEU A 65 -12.31 -4.66 10.74
N CYS A 66 -12.81 -3.43 10.87
CA CYS A 66 -14.21 -3.11 10.55
C CYS A 66 -14.51 -3.37 9.07
N LEU A 67 -13.63 -2.96 8.17
CA LEU A 67 -13.78 -3.21 6.74
C LEU A 67 -13.75 -4.71 6.41
N GLN A 68 -12.89 -5.48 7.07
CA GLN A 68 -12.89 -6.93 6.95
C GLN A 68 -14.25 -7.54 7.33
N GLU A 69 -14.81 -7.11 8.45
CA GLU A 69 -16.11 -7.61 8.93
C GLU A 69 -17.24 -7.26 7.96
N ILE A 70 -17.33 -6.00 7.54
CA ILE A 70 -18.39 -5.52 6.66
C ILE A 70 -18.28 -6.15 5.28
N ILE A 71 -17.14 -6.04 4.63
CA ILE A 71 -16.94 -6.44 3.23
C ILE A 71 -17.07 -7.95 3.05
N ASN A 72 -16.48 -8.73 3.95
CA ASN A 72 -16.49 -10.18 3.81
C ASN A 72 -17.86 -10.81 4.10
N ASN A 73 -18.73 -10.11 4.83
CA ASN A 73 -20.09 -10.54 5.14
C ASN A 73 -21.16 -9.91 4.22
N ASP A 74 -20.79 -8.99 3.32
CA ASP A 74 -21.71 -8.43 2.32
C ASP A 74 -21.77 -9.33 1.09
N PRO A 75 -22.91 -10.03 0.83
CA PRO A 75 -23.03 -10.95 -0.31
C PRO A 75 -22.99 -10.28 -1.68
N GLU A 76 -23.21 -8.96 -1.75
CA GLU A 76 -23.11 -8.19 -2.99
C GLU A 76 -21.66 -7.84 -3.33
N VAL A 77 -20.79 -7.76 -2.33
CA VAL A 77 -19.41 -7.29 -2.47
C VAL A 77 -18.37 -8.40 -2.31
N SER A 78 -18.58 -9.32 -1.37
CA SER A 78 -17.60 -10.35 -1.03
C SER A 78 -17.18 -11.30 -2.17
N PRO A 79 -17.97 -11.50 -3.25
CA PRO A 79 -17.50 -12.22 -4.43
C PRO A 79 -16.39 -11.48 -5.21
N TYR A 80 -16.31 -10.16 -5.07
CA TYR A 80 -15.42 -9.29 -5.86
C TYR A 80 -14.30 -8.64 -5.07
N LEU A 81 -14.55 -8.38 -3.79
CA LEU A 81 -13.58 -7.75 -2.89
C LEU A 81 -13.60 -8.46 -1.54
N LYS A 82 -12.42 -8.79 -1.04
CA LYS A 82 -12.22 -9.29 0.31
C LYS A 82 -11.12 -8.52 1.01
N VAL A 83 -11.24 -8.39 2.32
CA VAL A 83 -10.22 -7.78 3.18
C VAL A 83 -9.80 -8.80 4.23
N VAL A 84 -8.51 -8.97 4.41
CA VAL A 84 -7.93 -9.87 5.40
C VAL A 84 -6.88 -9.12 6.21
N MET A 85 -7.11 -8.97 7.49
CA MET A 85 -6.09 -8.53 8.45
C MET A 85 -5.45 -9.74 9.12
N VAL A 86 -4.20 -10.01 8.78
CA VAL A 86 -3.47 -11.17 9.29
C VAL A 86 -3.13 -10.96 10.76
N GLU A 87 -3.72 -11.78 11.62
CA GLU A 87 -3.46 -11.76 13.05
C GLU A 87 -1.98 -12.02 13.37
N ASN A 88 -1.43 -11.28 14.32
CA ASN A 88 -0.06 -11.46 14.82
C ASN A 88 0.99 -11.64 13.71
N TYR A 89 0.98 -10.75 12.71
CA TYR A 89 1.96 -10.76 11.62
C TYR A 89 3.39 -10.85 12.15
N ASN A 90 4.16 -11.79 11.63
CA ASN A 90 5.53 -12.09 12.00
C ASN A 90 6.30 -12.72 10.83
N VAL A 91 7.59 -13.04 11.02
CA VAL A 91 8.45 -13.60 9.97
C VAL A 91 7.90 -14.90 9.38
N THR A 92 7.41 -15.81 10.21
CA THR A 92 6.84 -17.09 9.75
C THR A 92 5.64 -16.88 8.81
N LYS A 93 4.78 -15.90 9.11
CA LYS A 93 3.66 -15.54 8.23
C LYS A 93 4.16 -14.83 6.96
N ALA A 94 5.17 -13.97 7.07
CA ALA A 94 5.79 -13.32 5.92
C ALA A 94 6.34 -14.32 4.90
N GLU A 95 6.95 -15.42 5.33
CA GLU A 95 7.45 -16.50 4.46
C GLU A 95 6.37 -17.17 3.60
N LYS A 96 5.09 -17.05 3.99
CA LYS A 96 3.95 -17.54 3.22
C LYS A 96 3.29 -16.46 2.40
N LEU A 97 3.19 -15.25 2.94
CA LEU A 97 2.48 -14.14 2.31
C LEU A 97 3.28 -13.52 1.16
N ILE A 98 4.59 -13.40 1.31
CA ILE A 98 5.44 -12.78 0.27
C ILE A 98 5.39 -13.57 -1.04
N PRO A 99 5.59 -14.92 -1.05
CA PRO A 99 5.49 -15.70 -2.29
C PRO A 99 4.08 -15.78 -2.88
N ALA A 100 3.04 -15.51 -2.10
CA ALA A 100 1.66 -15.54 -2.56
C ALA A 100 1.20 -14.23 -3.23
N CYS A 101 2.02 -13.19 -3.20
CA CYS A 101 1.64 -11.84 -3.59
C CYS A 101 1.66 -11.64 -5.10
N ASP A 102 0.60 -11.05 -5.65
CA ASP A 102 0.56 -10.56 -7.02
C ASP A 102 0.96 -9.08 -7.09
N ILE A 103 0.36 -8.24 -6.23
CA ILE A 103 0.62 -6.79 -6.15
C ILE A 103 1.17 -6.45 -4.78
N SER A 104 2.39 -5.93 -4.76
CA SER A 104 3.09 -5.50 -3.55
C SER A 104 2.87 -4.01 -3.30
N GLU A 105 2.17 -3.67 -2.22
CA GLU A 105 1.85 -2.30 -1.81
C GLU A 105 3.03 -1.64 -1.10
N GLN A 106 3.71 -0.73 -1.79
CA GLN A 106 4.89 0.01 -1.32
C GLN A 106 4.64 1.53 -1.45
N ILE A 107 3.59 1.99 -0.75
CA ILE A 107 2.93 3.28 -0.95
C ILE A 107 3.27 4.34 0.10
N SER A 108 4.44 4.29 0.70
CA SER A 108 4.91 5.34 1.62
C SER A 108 4.89 6.72 0.95
N LEU A 109 4.74 7.77 1.76
CA LEU A 109 4.88 9.13 1.23
C LEU A 109 6.31 9.32 0.76
N ALA A 110 6.49 9.82 -0.45
CA ALA A 110 7.82 10.09 -1.01
C ALA A 110 8.66 10.93 -0.04
N SER A 111 9.95 10.66 0.05
CA SER A 111 10.92 11.21 1.01
C SER A 111 10.88 10.64 2.43
N LYS A 112 10.02 9.66 2.76
CA LYS A 112 9.87 9.18 4.14
C LYS A 112 10.46 7.79 4.40
N GLU A 113 10.41 6.87 3.44
CA GLU A 113 11.04 5.56 3.59
C GLU A 113 12.51 5.65 3.19
N ALA A 114 13.42 5.32 4.10
CA ALA A 114 14.86 5.40 3.81
C ALA A 114 15.28 4.37 2.73
N SER A 115 14.76 3.17 2.80
CA SER A 115 14.99 2.09 1.83
C SER A 115 13.80 1.14 1.78
N GLY A 116 13.43 0.55 2.90
CA GLY A 116 12.58 -0.63 2.95
C GLY A 116 13.40 -1.89 2.67
N THR A 117 12.85 -3.03 3.07
CA THR A 117 13.40 -4.36 2.78
C THR A 117 12.33 -5.31 2.23
N GLY A 118 11.08 -5.07 2.60
CA GLY A 118 9.94 -5.86 2.12
C GLY A 118 9.79 -5.79 0.61
N ASN A 119 9.91 -4.61 0.02
CA ASN A 119 9.85 -4.38 -1.43
C ASN A 119 10.81 -5.29 -2.21
N MET A 120 12.07 -5.42 -1.75
CA MET A 120 13.07 -6.29 -2.37
C MET A 120 12.67 -7.77 -2.28
N LYS A 121 12.11 -8.20 -1.14
CA LYS A 121 11.66 -9.59 -0.91
C LYS A 121 10.45 -9.93 -1.81
N PHE A 122 9.51 -9.01 -1.94
CA PHE A 122 8.38 -9.15 -2.84
C PHE A 122 8.83 -9.25 -4.30
N MET A 123 9.74 -8.35 -4.73
CA MET A 123 10.33 -8.38 -6.07
C MET A 123 11.01 -9.72 -6.38
N LEU A 124 11.83 -10.24 -5.43
CA LEU A 124 12.51 -11.53 -5.56
C LEU A 124 11.53 -12.70 -5.71
N ASN A 125 10.35 -12.58 -5.12
CA ASN A 125 9.29 -13.60 -5.20
C ASN A 125 8.28 -13.35 -6.34
N GLY A 126 8.53 -12.37 -7.20
CA GLY A 126 7.77 -12.15 -8.42
C GLY A 126 6.54 -11.25 -8.28
N ALA A 127 6.31 -10.66 -7.11
CA ALA A 127 5.26 -9.67 -6.97
C ALA A 127 5.61 -8.40 -7.75
N VAL A 128 4.62 -7.79 -8.40
CA VAL A 128 4.79 -6.50 -9.07
C VAL A 128 4.51 -5.38 -8.09
N THR A 129 5.43 -4.44 -7.99
CA THR A 129 5.30 -3.30 -7.07
C THR A 129 4.28 -2.29 -7.59
N LEU A 130 3.34 -1.92 -6.73
CA LEU A 130 2.57 -0.67 -6.81
C LEU A 130 3.09 0.25 -5.71
N GLY A 131 3.69 1.37 -6.09
CA GLY A 131 4.39 2.20 -5.11
C GLY A 131 4.65 3.62 -5.55
N THR A 132 5.29 4.36 -4.67
CA THR A 132 5.77 5.72 -4.89
C THR A 132 7.27 5.71 -5.19
N GLU A 133 7.81 6.80 -5.74
CA GLU A 133 9.26 7.03 -5.89
C GLU A 133 9.88 7.33 -4.51
N ASP A 134 9.98 6.29 -3.68
CA ASP A 134 10.47 6.38 -2.31
C ASP A 134 11.26 5.14 -1.91
N GLY A 135 12.32 5.31 -1.12
CA GLY A 135 13.18 4.22 -0.69
C GLY A 135 13.71 3.38 -1.85
N ALA A 136 13.83 2.07 -1.66
CA ALA A 136 14.32 1.16 -2.70
C ALA A 136 13.35 0.95 -3.88
N ASN A 137 12.14 1.54 -3.84
CA ASN A 137 11.28 1.52 -5.02
C ASN A 137 11.92 2.26 -6.20
N VAL A 138 12.74 3.29 -5.92
CA VAL A 138 13.49 4.04 -6.95
C VAL A 138 14.43 3.09 -7.70
N GLU A 139 15.25 2.34 -6.97
CA GLU A 139 16.16 1.36 -7.60
C GLU A 139 15.40 0.22 -8.28
N ILE A 140 14.27 -0.24 -7.71
CA ILE A 140 13.43 -1.24 -8.37
C ILE A 140 12.93 -0.70 -9.71
N HIS A 141 12.43 0.55 -9.75
CA HIS A 141 11.95 1.19 -10.96
C HIS A 141 13.06 1.30 -12.03
N GLU A 142 14.23 1.78 -11.64
CA GLU A 142 15.40 1.86 -12.53
C GLU A 142 15.80 0.49 -13.11
N LEU A 143 15.73 -0.57 -12.29
CA LEU A 143 16.11 -1.91 -12.71
C LEU A 143 15.13 -2.57 -13.67
N VAL A 144 13.81 -2.41 -13.41
CA VAL A 144 12.77 -3.13 -14.16
C VAL A 144 12.15 -2.31 -15.28
N GLY A 145 12.27 -0.99 -15.23
CA GLY A 145 11.67 -0.06 -16.21
C GLY A 145 10.16 0.10 -16.02
N ASN A 146 9.61 1.14 -16.64
CA ASN A 146 8.22 1.59 -16.50
C ASN A 146 7.17 0.51 -16.78
N ASP A 147 7.49 -0.47 -17.62
CA ASP A 147 6.54 -1.51 -18.01
C ASP A 147 6.34 -2.59 -16.93
N ASN A 148 7.19 -2.64 -15.90
CA ASN A 148 7.25 -3.75 -14.94
C ASN A 148 7.04 -3.32 -13.48
N ILE A 149 6.57 -2.10 -13.28
CA ILE A 149 6.22 -1.50 -11.99
C ILE A 149 5.06 -0.53 -12.20
N PHE A 150 4.29 -0.25 -11.16
CA PHE A 150 3.23 0.76 -11.17
C PHE A 150 3.59 1.87 -10.19
N VAL A 151 3.87 3.06 -10.70
CA VAL A 151 4.33 4.20 -9.89
C VAL A 151 3.30 5.32 -9.91
N PHE A 152 3.07 5.94 -8.76
CA PHE A 152 2.12 7.03 -8.57
C PHE A 152 2.62 8.04 -7.53
N GLY A 153 1.87 9.14 -7.40
CA GLY A 153 1.99 10.10 -6.32
C GLY A 153 3.00 11.20 -6.57
N ALA A 154 3.01 12.15 -5.65
CA ALA A 154 3.91 13.28 -5.67
C ALA A 154 5.37 12.84 -5.52
N SER A 155 6.27 13.56 -6.18
CA SER A 155 7.72 13.36 -6.05
C SER A 155 8.24 13.78 -4.67
N SER A 156 9.44 13.34 -4.32
CA SER A 156 10.08 13.76 -3.06
C SER A 156 10.27 15.27 -2.99
N ASP A 157 10.59 15.93 -4.10
CA ASP A 157 10.78 17.37 -4.14
C ASP A 157 9.47 18.13 -3.90
N GLU A 158 8.37 17.68 -4.52
CA GLU A 158 7.03 18.25 -4.29
C GLU A 158 6.60 18.09 -2.83
N VAL A 159 6.79 16.93 -2.23
CA VAL A 159 6.48 16.67 -0.82
C VAL A 159 7.30 17.58 0.11
N ILE A 160 8.60 17.71 -0.15
CA ILE A 160 9.50 18.58 0.63
C ILE A 160 9.06 20.04 0.49
N GLU A 161 8.68 20.47 -0.71
CA GLU A 161 8.19 21.82 -0.96
C GLU A 161 6.89 22.11 -0.21
N HIS A 162 5.92 21.17 -0.19
CA HIS A 162 4.69 21.29 0.59
C HIS A 162 4.97 21.43 2.08
N TYR A 163 5.89 20.64 2.63
CA TYR A 163 6.29 20.80 4.04
C TYR A 163 6.96 22.16 4.31
N ALA A 164 7.84 22.62 3.41
CA ALA A 164 8.54 23.88 3.57
C ALA A 164 7.60 25.09 3.50
N LYS A 165 6.61 25.04 2.61
CA LYS A 165 5.60 26.10 2.44
C LYS A 165 4.46 26.00 3.42
N ALA A 166 4.25 24.83 4.04
CA ALA A 166 3.09 24.52 4.87
C ALA A 166 1.74 24.82 4.17
N ASP A 167 1.65 24.53 2.87
CA ASP A 167 0.53 24.87 2.01
C ASP A 167 -0.43 23.71 1.74
N TYR A 168 -0.11 22.48 2.21
CA TYR A 168 -1.02 21.35 2.13
C TYR A 168 -2.16 21.49 3.14
N VAL A 169 -3.40 21.42 2.64
CA VAL A 169 -4.62 21.50 3.45
C VAL A 169 -5.52 20.31 3.14
N ALA A 170 -5.50 19.30 4.01
CA ALA A 170 -6.27 18.06 3.83
C ALA A 170 -7.77 18.30 3.64
N ARG A 171 -8.34 19.27 4.38
CA ARG A 171 -9.76 19.65 4.28
C ARG A 171 -10.17 20.06 2.87
N ASP A 172 -9.30 20.72 2.13
CA ASP A 172 -9.58 21.15 0.76
C ASP A 172 -9.83 19.94 -0.17
N PHE A 173 -9.04 18.88 -0.02
CA PHE A 173 -9.23 17.63 -0.76
C PHE A 173 -10.53 16.94 -0.36
N TYR A 174 -10.82 16.88 0.93
CA TYR A 174 -12.06 16.33 1.45
C TYR A 174 -13.30 17.07 0.93
N GLU A 175 -13.28 18.40 0.88
CA GLU A 175 -14.42 19.20 0.46
C GLU A 175 -14.61 19.23 -1.08
N LYS A 176 -13.51 19.17 -1.83
CA LYS A 176 -13.53 19.33 -3.30
C LYS A 176 -13.65 18.02 -4.06
N ASN A 177 -13.27 16.88 -3.48
CA ASN A 177 -13.29 15.59 -4.14
C ASN A 177 -14.41 14.70 -3.58
N PRO A 178 -15.49 14.44 -4.37
CA PRO A 178 -16.62 13.63 -3.89
C PRO A 178 -16.27 12.20 -3.51
N ALA A 179 -15.28 11.57 -4.18
CA ALA A 179 -14.85 10.21 -3.88
C ALA A 179 -14.10 10.16 -2.54
N ILE A 180 -13.18 11.09 -2.32
CA ILE A 180 -12.48 11.26 -1.03
C ILE A 180 -13.50 11.52 0.08
N LYS A 181 -14.43 12.45 -0.15
CA LYS A 181 -15.47 12.78 0.82
C LYS A 181 -16.30 11.55 1.19
N ALA A 182 -16.78 10.81 0.20
CA ALA A 182 -17.59 9.62 0.42
C ALA A 182 -16.82 8.54 1.19
N ALA A 183 -15.55 8.30 0.85
CA ALA A 183 -14.71 7.33 1.54
C ALA A 183 -14.44 7.72 3.01
N ILE A 184 -14.18 9.00 3.28
CA ILE A 184 -13.93 9.48 4.64
C ILE A 184 -15.21 9.51 5.46
N ASP A 185 -16.35 9.95 4.89
CA ASP A 185 -17.64 9.96 5.58
C ASP A 185 -18.10 8.54 5.93
N PHE A 186 -17.74 7.55 5.12
CA PHE A 186 -18.04 6.13 5.38
C PHE A 186 -17.40 5.61 6.66
N ILE A 187 -16.22 6.13 7.06
CA ILE A 187 -15.52 5.71 8.30
C ILE A 187 -16.43 5.79 9.53
N THR A 188 -17.30 6.79 9.58
CA THR A 188 -18.24 7.02 10.69
C THR A 188 -19.70 6.77 10.30
N SER A 189 -19.95 6.05 9.22
CA SER A 189 -21.30 5.64 8.81
C SER A 189 -21.94 4.70 9.83
N GLU A 190 -23.26 4.62 9.83
CA GLU A 190 -24.00 3.68 10.68
C GLU A 190 -23.54 2.23 10.48
N GLU A 191 -23.15 1.88 9.28
CA GLU A 191 -22.68 0.55 8.91
C GLU A 191 -21.36 0.20 9.62
N VAL A 192 -20.39 1.12 9.58
CA VAL A 192 -19.10 0.92 10.26
C VAL A 192 -19.25 1.01 11.78
N LEU A 193 -20.09 1.91 12.28
CA LEU A 193 -20.34 2.07 13.72
C LEU A 193 -21.06 0.87 14.37
N LYS A 194 -21.73 0.00 13.57
CA LYS A 194 -22.31 -1.25 14.10
C LYS A 194 -21.24 -2.28 14.51
N VAL A 195 -20.08 -2.24 13.88
CA VAL A 195 -18.99 -3.21 14.11
C VAL A 195 -17.76 -2.59 14.77
N GLY A 196 -17.65 -1.26 14.76
CA GLY A 196 -16.50 -0.51 15.24
C GLY A 196 -16.77 0.35 16.48
N GLN A 197 -15.68 0.77 17.11
CA GLN A 197 -15.73 1.67 18.26
C GLN A 197 -15.77 3.12 17.77
N LYS A 198 -16.87 3.81 18.08
CA LYS A 198 -17.14 5.17 17.63
C LYS A 198 -16.00 6.16 17.88
N GLU A 199 -15.48 6.17 19.09
CA GLU A 199 -14.40 7.10 19.49
C GLU A 199 -13.13 6.95 18.65
N ASN A 200 -12.78 5.71 18.28
CA ASN A 200 -11.59 5.41 17.48
C ASN A 200 -11.80 5.86 16.02
N LEU A 201 -12.98 5.61 15.49
CA LEU A 201 -13.33 5.94 14.10
C LEU A 201 -13.49 7.45 13.92
N GLU A 202 -14.15 8.14 14.84
CA GLU A 202 -14.28 9.61 14.82
C GLU A 202 -12.92 10.30 14.96
N ARG A 203 -12.04 9.78 15.84
CA ARG A 203 -10.68 10.31 15.99
C ARG A 203 -9.88 10.15 14.70
N LEU A 204 -9.93 8.97 14.07
CA LEU A 204 -9.23 8.72 12.80
C LEU A 204 -9.77 9.61 11.68
N GLN A 205 -11.10 9.72 11.54
CA GLN A 205 -11.72 10.60 10.56
C GLN A 205 -11.29 12.06 10.76
N HIS A 206 -11.34 12.53 12.00
CA HIS A 206 -10.91 13.88 12.35
C HIS A 206 -9.43 14.12 11.99
N GLU A 207 -8.56 13.17 12.31
CA GLU A 207 -7.12 13.27 12.01
C GLU A 207 -6.86 13.36 10.51
N ILE A 208 -7.53 12.55 9.70
CA ILE A 208 -7.40 12.57 8.24
C ILE A 208 -7.90 13.91 7.66
N ILE A 209 -9.03 14.44 8.13
CA ILE A 209 -9.59 15.70 7.60
C ILE A 209 -8.79 16.92 8.06
N SER A 210 -8.30 16.92 9.31
CA SER A 210 -7.74 18.13 9.93
C SER A 210 -6.23 18.25 9.78
N LYS A 211 -5.51 17.14 9.64
CA LYS A 211 -4.05 17.11 9.67
C LYS A 211 -3.44 16.40 8.47
N ASP A 212 -3.76 15.11 8.30
CA ASP A 212 -3.19 14.25 7.25
C ASP A 212 -1.70 14.52 7.01
N TRP A 213 -0.89 14.38 8.07
CA TRP A 213 0.54 14.71 8.08
C TRP A 213 1.36 14.07 6.95
N PHE A 214 0.85 13.00 6.37
CA PHE A 214 1.52 12.25 5.32
C PHE A 214 0.80 12.34 3.97
N MET A 215 0.04 13.42 3.75
CA MET A 215 -0.54 13.81 2.46
C MET A 215 -1.25 12.65 1.76
N THR A 216 -2.01 11.88 2.52
CA THR A 216 -2.77 10.73 2.01
C THR A 216 -3.75 11.15 0.94
N LEU A 217 -4.45 12.28 1.17
CA LEU A 217 -5.48 12.78 0.26
C LEU A 217 -4.90 13.42 -1.01
N LEU A 218 -3.67 13.94 -0.96
CA LEU A 218 -2.97 14.46 -2.14
C LEU A 218 -2.81 13.38 -3.22
N ASP A 219 -2.41 12.19 -2.78
CA ASP A 219 -2.08 11.09 -3.68
C ASP A 219 -3.26 10.13 -3.95
N PHE A 220 -4.44 10.36 -3.37
CA PHE A 220 -5.55 9.41 -3.46
C PHE A 220 -5.97 9.10 -4.90
N ASP A 221 -6.18 10.12 -5.73
CA ASP A 221 -6.64 9.94 -7.11
C ASP A 221 -5.58 9.24 -7.96
N SER A 222 -4.30 9.64 -7.85
CA SER A 222 -3.20 9.01 -8.57
C SER A 222 -2.98 7.57 -8.14
N TYR A 223 -3.12 7.27 -6.85
CA TYR A 223 -3.08 5.91 -6.33
C TYR A 223 -4.21 5.06 -6.88
N LYS A 224 -5.46 5.56 -6.80
CA LYS A 224 -6.63 4.86 -7.34
C LYS A 224 -6.45 4.55 -8.83
N GLU A 225 -6.08 5.54 -9.62
CA GLU A 225 -5.86 5.37 -11.07
C GLU A 225 -4.82 4.28 -11.35
N LYS A 226 -3.66 4.35 -10.68
CA LYS A 226 -2.57 3.42 -10.88
C LYS A 226 -2.88 2.01 -10.39
N LYS A 227 -3.61 1.88 -9.29
CA LYS A 227 -4.10 0.60 -8.78
C LYS A 227 -5.09 -0.05 -9.74
N GLU A 228 -6.03 0.71 -10.27
CA GLU A 228 -6.97 0.21 -11.28
C GLU A 228 -6.25 -0.21 -12.58
N GLU A 229 -5.18 0.50 -12.95
CA GLU A 229 -4.31 0.08 -14.07
C GLU A 229 -3.66 -1.27 -13.80
N ALA A 230 -3.09 -1.48 -12.61
CA ALA A 230 -2.48 -2.74 -12.20
C ALA A 230 -3.49 -3.89 -12.20
N LEU A 231 -4.69 -3.66 -11.64
CA LEU A 231 -5.76 -4.66 -11.62
C LEU A 231 -6.23 -5.05 -13.03
N ARG A 232 -6.35 -4.08 -13.94
CA ARG A 232 -6.67 -4.35 -15.35
C ARG A 232 -5.55 -5.10 -16.07
N ALA A 233 -4.29 -4.74 -15.81
CA ALA A 233 -3.14 -5.40 -16.42
C ALA A 233 -3.02 -6.87 -16.03
N TYR A 234 -3.49 -7.25 -14.83
CA TYR A 234 -3.52 -8.64 -14.37
C TYR A 234 -4.38 -9.55 -15.25
N ALA A 235 -5.38 -9.03 -15.94
CA ALA A 235 -6.25 -9.82 -16.82
C ALA A 235 -5.47 -10.49 -17.98
N ASP A 236 -4.40 -9.86 -18.47
CA ASP A 236 -3.47 -10.50 -19.41
C ASP A 236 -2.39 -11.28 -18.64
N GLN A 237 -2.70 -12.52 -18.30
CA GLN A 237 -1.83 -13.40 -17.51
C GLN A 237 -0.45 -13.64 -18.16
N LYS A 238 -0.36 -13.59 -19.49
CA LYS A 238 0.93 -13.73 -20.19
C LYS A 238 1.78 -12.47 -20.06
N ALA A 239 1.18 -11.29 -20.21
CA ALA A 239 1.86 -10.02 -19.98
C ALA A 239 2.24 -9.87 -18.50
N TRP A 240 1.36 -10.27 -17.58
CA TRP A 240 1.65 -10.26 -16.14
C TRP A 240 2.84 -11.16 -15.78
N ALA A 241 2.85 -12.39 -16.28
CA ALA A 241 3.96 -13.33 -16.07
C ALA A 241 5.31 -12.78 -16.59
N LYS A 242 5.30 -11.99 -17.67
CA LYS A 242 6.53 -11.31 -18.15
C LYS A 242 7.01 -10.26 -17.14
N LYS A 243 6.10 -9.45 -16.58
CA LYS A 243 6.45 -8.47 -15.53
C LYS A 243 7.06 -9.18 -14.33
N THR A 244 6.45 -10.26 -13.86
CA THR A 244 6.94 -11.11 -12.77
C THR A 244 8.36 -11.62 -13.06
N LEU A 245 8.61 -12.19 -14.24
CA LEU A 245 9.92 -12.71 -14.62
C LEU A 245 11.00 -11.60 -14.68
N VAL A 246 10.67 -10.42 -15.18
CA VAL A 246 11.59 -9.28 -15.17
C VAL A 246 11.95 -8.88 -13.75
N ASN A 247 10.98 -8.77 -12.86
CA ASN A 247 11.21 -8.47 -11.45
C ASN A 247 12.13 -9.49 -10.79
N ILE A 248 11.86 -10.79 -10.91
CA ILE A 248 12.71 -11.85 -10.37
C ILE A 248 14.13 -11.77 -10.94
N ALA A 249 14.27 -11.64 -12.26
CA ALA A 249 15.57 -11.63 -12.92
C ALA A 249 16.45 -10.43 -12.49
N LYS A 250 15.83 -9.31 -12.13
CA LYS A 250 16.55 -8.10 -11.69
C LYS A 250 16.79 -8.04 -10.17
N ALA A 251 16.09 -8.87 -9.37
CA ALA A 251 16.15 -8.84 -7.91
C ALA A 251 17.53 -9.20 -7.34
N GLY A 252 18.38 -9.89 -8.09
CA GLY A 252 19.76 -10.19 -7.70
C GLY A 252 20.59 -8.94 -7.37
N TYR A 253 20.22 -7.79 -7.88
CA TYR A 253 20.83 -6.50 -7.51
C TYR A 253 20.78 -6.24 -6.00
N PHE A 254 19.76 -6.71 -5.29
CA PHE A 254 19.60 -6.54 -3.85
C PHE A 254 20.24 -7.65 -3.03
N SER A 255 21.16 -8.45 -3.60
CA SER A 255 21.90 -9.43 -2.81
C SER A 255 22.87 -8.77 -1.84
N SER A 256 23.03 -9.36 -0.67
CA SER A 256 24.01 -8.91 0.32
C SER A 256 25.44 -9.04 -0.20
N ASP A 257 25.71 -10.08 -1.00
CA ASP A 257 27.04 -10.32 -1.57
C ASP A 257 27.48 -9.14 -2.44
N ARG A 258 26.63 -8.70 -3.38
CA ARG A 258 26.90 -7.51 -4.19
C ARG A 258 27.16 -6.27 -3.32
N THR A 259 26.33 -6.05 -2.31
CA THR A 259 26.46 -4.88 -1.42
C THR A 259 27.80 -4.90 -0.68
N ILE A 260 28.21 -6.06 -0.15
CA ILE A 260 29.49 -6.21 0.54
C ILE A 260 30.67 -6.07 -0.42
N GLU A 261 30.57 -6.62 -1.64
CA GLU A 261 31.59 -6.45 -2.67
C GLU A 261 31.78 -4.98 -3.03
N GLU A 262 30.69 -4.22 -3.20
CA GLU A 262 30.75 -2.78 -3.46
C GLU A 262 31.35 -2.00 -2.28
N TYR A 263 30.97 -2.30 -1.04
CA TYR A 263 31.61 -1.70 0.13
C TYR A 263 33.09 -2.01 0.18
N ASN A 264 33.47 -3.24 -0.15
CA ASN A 264 34.87 -3.61 -0.16
C ASN A 264 35.64 -2.88 -1.27
N ARG A 265 35.10 -2.82 -2.47
CA ARG A 265 35.71 -2.14 -3.62
C ARG A 265 35.86 -0.63 -3.36
N ASP A 266 34.83 0.01 -2.84
CA ASP A 266 34.73 1.47 -2.84
C ASP A 266 35.16 2.11 -1.50
N ILE A 267 35.16 1.33 -0.39
CA ILE A 267 35.41 1.85 0.97
C ILE A 267 36.52 1.10 1.70
N TRP A 268 36.40 -0.23 1.84
CA TRP A 268 37.28 -0.97 2.75
C TRP A 268 38.60 -1.40 2.12
N HIS A 269 38.60 -1.72 0.84
CA HIS A 269 39.77 -2.17 0.08
C HIS A 269 40.49 -3.38 0.73
N LEU A 270 39.74 -4.29 1.33
CA LEU A 270 40.26 -5.49 1.98
C LEU A 270 40.49 -6.61 0.96
N THR A 271 41.49 -7.44 1.20
CA THR A 271 41.67 -8.69 0.45
C THR A 271 40.78 -9.76 1.08
N PRO A 272 39.82 -10.35 0.33
CA PRO A 272 38.99 -11.44 0.86
C PRO A 272 39.87 -12.64 1.27
N GLU A 273 39.62 -13.18 2.45
CA GLU A 273 40.18 -14.48 2.83
C GLU A 273 39.54 -15.58 2.00
N LYS A 274 40.35 -16.56 1.59
CA LYS A 274 39.86 -17.68 0.75
C LYS A 274 39.25 -18.77 1.62
#